data_e7c052715f5c15e6917fa4f0e7bdef44
#
_entry.id   e7c052715f5c15e6917fa4f0e7bdef44
#
_cell.length_a   1.000
_cell.length_b   1.000
_cell.length_c   1.000
_cell.angle_alpha   90.00
_cell.angle_beta   90.00
_cell.angle_gamma   90.00
#
_symmetry.space_group_name_H-M   'P 1'
#
loop_
_entity.id
_entity.type
_entity.pdbx_description
1 polymer ?
#
loop_
_entity_poly.entity_id
_entity_poly.type
_entity_poly.pdbx_seq_one_letter_code
_entity_poly.pdbx_strand_id
1 'polypeptide(L)'
;MNKKKAKKWFVIACLSPAMILFAIFMLYPTISIFAMSTFRWGGLSSNKVFVGLHNFQTLMQDMNFIRALQNTIFIIAIVTVITMAIAILFASILVREKIKGQNFFRVVFYIPNILSVVVISSIFSAIYDPSEQGMINSVLSMLNGEGWETIKFLGDSKIVLYAIVGAMIWQAIGYYMVMY
;
A
#
# COMPACT_ATOMS: atom_id res chain seq x y z
N MET A 1 -5.71 -33.75 37.07
CA MET A 1 -5.71 -33.20 35.67
C MET A 1 -4.29 -32.80 35.29
N ASN A 2 -3.75 -33.35 34.20
CA ASN A 2 -2.35 -33.14 33.83
C ASN A 2 -2.11 -31.65 33.49
N LYS A 3 -1.17 -30.97 34.17
CA LYS A 3 -0.88 -29.53 33.99
C LYS A 3 -0.73 -29.11 32.53
N LYS A 4 -0.20 -29.99 31.67
CA LYS A 4 -0.08 -29.77 30.22
C LYS A 4 -1.45 -29.73 29.51
N LYS A 5 -2.43 -30.56 29.93
CA LYS A 5 -3.80 -30.53 29.37
C LYS A 5 -4.54 -29.25 29.79
N ALA A 6 -4.45 -28.86 31.06
CA ALA A 6 -5.08 -27.62 31.55
C ALA A 6 -4.56 -26.39 30.81
N LYS A 7 -3.25 -26.31 30.57
CA LYS A 7 -2.65 -25.20 29.79
C LYS A 7 -3.15 -25.18 28.34
N LYS A 8 -3.30 -26.34 27.68
CA LYS A 8 -3.85 -26.42 26.33
C LYS A 8 -5.30 -25.93 26.25
N TRP A 9 -6.15 -26.39 27.18
CA TRP A 9 -7.55 -25.95 27.23
C TRP A 9 -7.69 -24.46 27.50
N PHE A 10 -6.87 -23.90 28.37
CA PHE A 10 -6.83 -22.47 28.62
C PHE A 10 -6.46 -21.67 27.37
N VAL A 11 -5.42 -22.08 26.65
CA VAL A 11 -5.00 -21.42 25.40
C VAL A 11 -6.10 -21.51 24.34
N ILE A 12 -6.73 -22.69 24.17
CA ILE A 12 -7.83 -22.85 23.21
C ILE A 12 -9.01 -21.95 23.59
N ALA A 13 -9.39 -21.90 24.86
CA ALA A 13 -10.49 -21.06 25.33
C ALA A 13 -10.20 -19.55 25.09
N CYS A 14 -8.96 -19.11 25.35
CA CYS A 14 -8.58 -17.72 25.10
C CYS A 14 -8.50 -17.34 23.62
N LEU A 15 -8.08 -18.26 22.76
CA LEU A 15 -7.96 -18.02 21.32
C LEU A 15 -9.27 -18.25 20.55
N SER A 16 -10.18 -19.08 21.08
CA SER A 16 -11.39 -19.47 20.36
C SER A 16 -12.27 -18.29 19.92
N PRO A 17 -12.52 -17.24 20.72
CA PRO A 17 -13.34 -16.13 20.25
C PRO A 17 -12.74 -15.43 19.03
N ALA A 18 -11.43 -15.16 19.06
CA ALA A 18 -10.73 -14.55 17.94
C ALA A 18 -10.72 -15.44 16.70
N MET A 19 -10.46 -16.73 16.88
CA MET A 19 -10.46 -17.72 15.78
C MET A 19 -11.85 -17.89 15.16
N ILE A 20 -12.91 -17.88 15.97
CA ILE A 20 -14.29 -17.97 15.47
C ILE A 20 -14.62 -16.73 14.62
N LEU A 21 -14.32 -15.52 15.13
CA LEU A 21 -14.54 -14.28 14.37
C LEU A 21 -13.73 -14.26 13.08
N PHE A 22 -12.48 -14.67 13.13
CA PHE A 22 -11.63 -14.80 11.96
C PHE A 22 -12.20 -15.79 10.93
N ALA A 23 -12.68 -16.95 11.40
CA ALA A 23 -13.28 -17.95 10.52
C ALA A 23 -14.57 -17.45 9.85
N ILE A 24 -15.45 -16.76 10.58
CA ILE A 24 -16.72 -16.26 10.08
C ILE A 24 -16.53 -15.07 9.14
N PHE A 25 -15.70 -14.09 9.53
CA PHE A 25 -15.61 -12.82 8.81
C PHE A 25 -14.50 -12.76 7.77
N MET A 26 -13.53 -13.66 7.83
CA MET A 26 -12.42 -13.67 6.90
C MET A 26 -12.32 -14.98 6.10
N LEU A 27 -12.24 -16.13 6.75
CA LEU A 27 -12.07 -17.41 6.03
C LEU A 27 -13.30 -17.78 5.21
N TYR A 28 -14.49 -17.73 5.79
CA TYR A 28 -15.72 -18.09 5.09
C TYR A 28 -15.99 -17.19 3.86
N PRO A 29 -15.93 -15.84 3.93
CA PRO A 29 -16.08 -15.01 2.74
C PRO A 29 -14.98 -15.27 1.70
N THR A 30 -13.74 -15.47 2.13
CA THR A 30 -12.63 -15.75 1.21
C THR A 30 -12.85 -17.05 0.44
N ILE A 31 -13.21 -18.14 1.12
CA ILE A 31 -13.54 -19.42 0.46
C ILE A 31 -14.76 -19.26 -0.46
N SER A 32 -15.77 -18.50 -0.03
CA SER A 32 -16.96 -18.23 -0.83
C SER A 32 -16.64 -17.48 -2.12
N ILE A 33 -15.71 -16.50 -2.09
CA ILE A 33 -15.25 -15.79 -3.29
C ILE A 33 -14.60 -16.76 -4.27
N PHE A 34 -13.72 -17.66 -3.81
CA PHE A 34 -13.12 -18.68 -4.68
C PHE A 34 -14.16 -19.62 -5.28
N ALA A 35 -15.14 -20.06 -4.50
CA ALA A 35 -16.23 -20.86 -5.02
C ALA A 35 -17.07 -20.08 -6.04
N MET A 36 -17.42 -18.81 -5.75
CA MET A 36 -18.22 -17.98 -6.65
C MET A 36 -17.47 -17.63 -7.95
N SER A 37 -16.14 -17.56 -7.93
CA SER A 37 -15.33 -17.27 -9.13
C SER A 37 -15.48 -18.32 -10.24
N THR A 38 -15.96 -19.52 -9.89
CA THR A 38 -16.25 -20.59 -10.86
C THR A 38 -17.65 -20.51 -11.47
N PHE A 39 -18.47 -19.55 -11.04
CA PHE A 39 -19.82 -19.35 -11.57
C PHE A 39 -19.92 -18.01 -12.31
N ARG A 40 -20.75 -17.98 -13.35
CA ARG A 40 -21.25 -16.74 -13.93
C ARG A 40 -22.52 -16.36 -13.18
N TRP A 41 -22.43 -15.28 -12.40
CA TRP A 41 -23.53 -14.84 -11.54
C TRP A 41 -23.50 -13.32 -11.36
N GLY A 42 -24.66 -12.68 -11.52
CA GLY A 42 -24.82 -11.22 -11.34
C GLY A 42 -24.96 -10.74 -9.89
N GLY A 43 -24.79 -11.63 -8.91
CA GLY A 43 -24.85 -11.30 -7.47
C GLY A 43 -26.27 -11.28 -6.90
N LEU A 44 -27.26 -10.79 -7.63
CA LEU A 44 -28.63 -10.62 -7.17
C LEU A 44 -29.66 -11.55 -7.88
N SER A 45 -29.26 -12.19 -8.99
CA SER A 45 -30.14 -13.07 -9.76
C SER A 45 -30.13 -14.50 -9.20
N SER A 46 -31.24 -15.22 -9.37
CA SER A 46 -31.32 -16.65 -9.04
C SER A 46 -30.53 -17.54 -9.99
N ASN A 47 -30.15 -17.01 -11.17
CA ASN A 47 -29.50 -17.79 -12.22
C ASN A 47 -27.97 -17.82 -11.99
N LYS A 48 -27.52 -18.89 -11.37
CA LYS A 48 -26.10 -19.24 -11.26
C LYS A 48 -25.76 -20.30 -12.32
N VAL A 49 -24.82 -19.97 -13.22
CA VAL A 49 -24.33 -20.92 -14.20
C VAL A 49 -22.91 -21.28 -13.87
N PHE A 50 -22.65 -22.56 -13.67
CA PHE A 50 -21.27 -23.04 -13.43
C PHE A 50 -20.47 -22.95 -14.75
N VAL A 51 -19.36 -22.21 -14.73
CA VAL A 51 -18.50 -21.95 -15.90
C VAL A 51 -17.04 -22.42 -15.69
N GLY A 52 -16.77 -23.05 -14.54
CA GLY A 52 -15.42 -23.51 -14.22
C GLY A 52 -14.39 -22.38 -14.23
N LEU A 53 -13.32 -22.54 -15.00
CA LEU A 53 -12.23 -21.58 -15.08
C LEU A 53 -12.41 -20.51 -16.16
N HIS A 54 -13.57 -20.45 -16.84
CA HIS A 54 -13.80 -19.51 -17.93
C HIS A 54 -13.65 -18.03 -17.49
N ASN A 55 -14.08 -17.69 -16.29
CA ASN A 55 -13.90 -16.33 -15.76
C ASN A 55 -12.42 -15.94 -15.66
N PHE A 56 -11.56 -16.86 -15.27
CA PHE A 56 -10.11 -16.63 -15.20
C PHE A 56 -9.50 -16.50 -16.60
N GLN A 57 -9.97 -17.28 -17.58
CA GLN A 57 -9.52 -17.14 -18.96
C GLN A 57 -9.89 -15.76 -19.52
N THR A 58 -11.13 -15.30 -19.30
CA THR A 58 -11.58 -13.96 -19.70
C THR A 58 -10.74 -12.87 -19.03
N LEU A 59 -10.45 -13.03 -17.74
CA LEU A 59 -9.65 -12.08 -16.99
C LEU A 59 -8.21 -11.97 -17.54
N MET A 60 -7.60 -13.09 -17.91
CA MET A 60 -6.26 -13.10 -18.49
C MET A 60 -6.20 -12.52 -19.92
N GLN A 61 -7.35 -12.35 -20.58
CA GLN A 61 -7.45 -11.69 -21.89
C GLN A 61 -7.79 -10.20 -21.74
N ASP A 62 -8.19 -9.74 -20.55
CA ASP A 62 -8.48 -8.33 -20.30
C ASP A 62 -7.18 -7.53 -20.13
N MET A 63 -6.88 -6.71 -21.14
CA MET A 63 -5.70 -5.85 -21.14
C MET A 63 -5.67 -4.84 -19.99
N ASN A 64 -6.83 -4.42 -19.48
CA ASN A 64 -6.88 -3.51 -18.32
C ASN A 64 -6.45 -4.23 -17.06
N PHE A 65 -6.92 -5.48 -16.88
CA PHE A 65 -6.48 -6.32 -15.76
C PHE A 65 -4.97 -6.59 -15.81
N ILE A 66 -4.44 -6.97 -16.98
CA ILE A 66 -3.01 -7.24 -17.14
C ILE A 66 -2.17 -5.99 -16.82
N ARG A 67 -2.57 -4.82 -17.33
CA ARG A 67 -1.90 -3.54 -17.00
C ARG A 67 -1.97 -3.22 -15.50
N ALA A 68 -3.14 -3.39 -14.88
CA ALA A 68 -3.30 -3.16 -13.45
C ALA A 68 -2.41 -4.10 -12.63
N LEU A 69 -2.31 -5.37 -13.02
CA LEU A 69 -1.42 -6.35 -12.38
C LEU A 69 0.06 -5.95 -12.52
N GLN A 70 0.48 -5.57 -13.73
CA GLN A 70 1.84 -5.09 -13.99
C GLN A 70 2.18 -3.86 -13.15
N ASN A 71 1.28 -2.87 -13.11
CA ASN A 71 1.44 -1.67 -12.29
C ASN A 71 1.54 -2.01 -10.79
N THR A 72 0.72 -2.94 -10.31
CA THR A 72 0.75 -3.39 -8.92
C THR A 72 2.08 -4.05 -8.57
N ILE A 73 2.56 -4.97 -9.41
CA ILE A 73 3.86 -5.64 -9.23
C ILE A 73 4.98 -4.60 -9.25
N PHE A 74 4.95 -3.67 -10.19
CA PHE A 74 5.92 -2.58 -10.28
C PHE A 74 5.95 -1.73 -9.01
N ILE A 75 4.78 -1.26 -8.52
CA ILE A 75 4.68 -0.48 -7.29
C ILE A 75 5.27 -1.26 -6.11
N ILE A 76 4.85 -2.51 -5.91
CA ILE A 76 5.33 -3.34 -4.80
C ILE A 76 6.86 -3.48 -4.85
N ALA A 77 7.41 -3.82 -6.01
CA ALA A 77 8.84 -4.01 -6.17
C ALA A 77 9.63 -2.73 -5.91
N ILE A 78 9.26 -1.63 -6.56
CA ILE A 78 10.00 -0.36 -6.46
C ILE A 78 9.87 0.26 -5.06
N VAL A 79 8.64 0.33 -4.53
CA VAL A 79 8.41 0.89 -3.17
C VAL A 79 9.17 0.08 -2.13
N THR A 80 9.12 -1.25 -2.20
CA THR A 80 9.83 -2.11 -1.24
C THR A 80 11.34 -1.89 -1.31
N VAL A 81 11.93 -1.99 -2.49
CA VAL A 81 13.39 -1.90 -2.65
C VAL A 81 13.90 -0.51 -2.23
N ILE A 82 13.26 0.56 -2.71
CA ILE A 82 13.72 1.93 -2.40
C ILE A 82 13.48 2.26 -0.93
N THR A 83 12.31 1.94 -0.38
CA THR A 83 12.01 2.20 1.04
C THR A 83 12.99 1.47 1.95
N MET A 84 13.28 0.19 1.69
CA MET A 84 14.22 -0.58 2.48
C MET A 84 15.63 -0.01 2.39
N ALA A 85 16.10 0.33 1.20
CA ALA A 85 17.41 0.92 0.99
C ALA A 85 17.58 2.25 1.78
N ILE A 86 16.59 3.16 1.66
CA ILE A 86 16.63 4.45 2.37
C ILE A 86 16.46 4.26 3.87
N ALA A 87 15.57 3.38 4.32
CA ALA A 87 15.33 3.12 5.74
C ALA A 87 16.57 2.56 6.43
N ILE A 88 17.27 1.60 5.82
CA ILE A 88 18.52 1.03 6.34
C ILE A 88 19.62 2.09 6.36
N LEU A 89 19.73 2.90 5.31
CA LEU A 89 20.69 4.01 5.26
C LEU A 89 20.47 4.98 6.43
N PHE A 90 19.23 5.46 6.62
CA PHE A 90 18.89 6.40 7.68
C PHE A 90 19.05 5.80 9.07
N ALA A 91 18.61 4.55 9.27
CA ALA A 91 18.83 3.83 10.53
C ALA A 91 20.33 3.71 10.85
N SER A 92 21.15 3.34 9.85
CA SER A 92 22.60 3.21 10.02
C SER A 92 23.27 4.54 10.39
N ILE A 93 22.88 5.64 9.73
CA ILE A 93 23.39 6.99 10.03
C ILE A 93 23.01 7.39 11.46
N LEU A 94 21.75 7.24 11.83
CA LEU A 94 21.26 7.63 13.15
C LEU A 94 21.97 6.87 14.29
N VAL A 95 22.23 5.57 14.09
CA VAL A 95 22.86 4.72 15.12
C VAL A 95 24.38 4.91 15.18
N ARG A 96 25.06 4.93 14.03
CA ARG A 96 26.53 4.98 13.97
C ARG A 96 27.08 6.34 14.39
N GLU A 97 26.49 7.42 13.92
CA GLU A 97 26.95 8.78 14.16
C GLU A 97 26.54 9.34 15.53
N LYS A 98 25.82 8.56 16.35
CA LYS A 98 25.29 8.99 17.68
C LYS A 98 24.71 10.41 17.63
N ILE A 99 23.91 10.68 16.61
CA ILE A 99 23.38 12.02 16.33
C ILE A 99 22.61 12.55 17.54
N LYS A 100 22.96 13.74 18.00
CA LYS A 100 22.22 14.43 19.05
C LYS A 100 20.79 14.66 18.56
N GLY A 101 19.79 14.22 19.35
CA GLY A 101 18.38 14.30 18.94
C GLY A 101 17.88 13.13 18.08
N GLN A 102 18.57 11.99 18.06
CA GLN A 102 18.16 10.78 17.35
C GLN A 102 16.68 10.43 17.51
N ASN A 103 16.17 10.52 18.75
CA ASN A 103 14.76 10.23 19.02
C ASN A 103 13.81 11.25 18.36
N PHE A 104 14.21 12.51 18.26
CA PHE A 104 13.43 13.52 17.54
C PHE A 104 13.31 13.19 16.07
N PHE A 105 14.42 12.84 15.41
CA PHE A 105 14.40 12.43 14.00
C PHE A 105 13.55 11.17 13.78
N ARG A 106 13.63 10.18 14.66
CA ARG A 106 12.77 9.00 14.60
C ARG A 106 11.28 9.36 14.64
N VAL A 107 10.90 10.25 15.52
CA VAL A 107 9.50 10.72 15.62
C VAL A 107 9.07 11.45 14.34
N VAL A 108 9.88 12.41 13.86
CA VAL A 108 9.58 13.20 12.65
C VAL A 108 9.41 12.31 11.43
N PHE A 109 10.32 11.37 11.20
CA PHE A 109 10.20 10.44 10.06
C PHE A 109 9.05 9.44 10.22
N TYR A 110 8.61 9.14 11.45
CA TYR A 110 7.50 8.23 11.70
C TYR A 110 6.13 8.89 11.52
N ILE A 111 6.02 10.23 11.64
CA ILE A 111 4.76 10.98 11.51
C ILE A 111 3.99 10.61 10.22
N PRO A 112 4.61 10.57 9.01
CA PRO A 112 3.89 10.20 7.79
C PRO A 112 3.16 8.85 7.87
N ASN A 113 3.70 7.89 8.59
CA ASN A 113 3.08 6.56 8.73
C ASN A 113 1.81 6.57 9.59
N ILE A 114 1.68 7.53 10.52
CA ILE A 114 0.52 7.67 11.41
C ILE A 114 -0.64 8.41 10.72
N LEU A 115 -0.33 9.20 9.70
CA LEU A 115 -1.34 9.98 8.98
C LEU A 115 -2.32 9.08 8.24
N SER A 116 -3.59 9.49 8.21
CA SER A 116 -4.58 8.77 7.40
C SER A 116 -4.29 8.93 5.90
N VAL A 117 -4.69 7.95 5.12
CA VAL A 117 -4.53 8.00 3.66
C VAL A 117 -5.17 9.24 3.03
N VAL A 118 -6.27 9.75 3.60
CA VAL A 118 -6.94 10.97 3.13
C VAL A 118 -6.06 12.20 3.31
N VAL A 119 -5.42 12.32 4.48
CA VAL A 119 -4.49 13.43 4.76
C VAL A 119 -3.29 13.37 3.83
N ILE A 120 -2.70 12.19 3.62
CA ILE A 120 -1.57 12.00 2.71
C ILE A 120 -1.98 12.36 1.28
N SER A 121 -3.14 11.89 0.83
CA SER A 121 -3.66 12.23 -0.50
C SER A 121 -3.84 13.74 -0.68
N SER A 122 -4.36 14.44 0.34
CA SER A 122 -4.52 15.90 0.29
C SER A 122 -3.18 16.64 0.22
N ILE A 123 -2.19 16.20 1.01
CA ILE A 123 -0.82 16.76 0.98
C ILE A 123 -0.22 16.57 -0.41
N PHE A 124 -0.25 15.36 -0.96
CA PHE A 124 0.34 15.10 -2.27
C PHE A 124 -0.46 15.69 -3.43
N SER A 125 -1.78 15.87 -3.30
CA SER A 125 -2.56 16.64 -4.27
C SER A 125 -2.11 18.09 -4.35
N ALA A 126 -1.78 18.71 -3.23
CA ALA A 126 -1.24 20.07 -3.20
C ALA A 126 0.21 20.14 -3.71
N ILE A 127 1.05 19.15 -3.39
CA ILE A 127 2.43 19.06 -3.87
C ILE A 127 2.47 18.87 -5.40
N TYR A 128 1.59 18.03 -5.94
CA TYR A 128 1.49 17.67 -7.36
C TYR A 128 0.46 18.49 -8.13
N ASP A 129 0.03 19.63 -7.59
CA ASP A 129 -0.93 20.51 -8.26
C ASP A 129 -0.42 20.88 -9.66
N PRO A 130 -1.25 20.74 -10.72
CA PRO A 130 -0.83 20.98 -12.10
C PRO A 130 -0.66 22.47 -12.45
N SER A 131 -1.02 23.38 -11.56
CA SER A 131 -0.85 24.82 -11.78
C SER A 131 0.60 25.27 -11.56
N GLU A 132 0.92 26.46 -11.99
CA GLU A 132 2.22 27.11 -11.70
C GLU A 132 2.45 27.33 -10.19
N GLN A 133 1.37 27.36 -9.41
CA GLN A 133 1.40 27.50 -7.95
C GLN A 133 1.64 26.15 -7.24
N GLY A 134 1.54 25.02 -7.95
CA GLY A 134 1.86 23.70 -7.42
C GLY A 134 3.29 23.65 -6.92
N MET A 135 3.52 23.08 -5.76
CA MET A 135 4.82 23.14 -5.08
C MET A 135 5.98 22.67 -5.98
N ILE A 136 5.81 21.54 -6.68
CA ILE A 136 6.86 21.01 -7.57
C ILE A 136 6.94 21.86 -8.85
N ASN A 137 5.81 22.21 -9.45
CA ASN A 137 5.80 23.01 -10.67
C ASN A 137 6.40 24.40 -10.45
N SER A 138 6.15 25.05 -9.30
CA SER A 138 6.76 26.35 -8.98
C SER A 138 8.28 26.24 -8.83
N VAL A 139 8.78 25.19 -8.20
CA VAL A 139 10.24 24.97 -8.12
C VAL A 139 10.84 24.69 -9.51
N LEU A 140 10.17 23.88 -10.31
CA LEU A 140 10.64 23.57 -11.67
C LEU A 140 10.61 24.80 -12.59
N SER A 141 9.59 25.65 -12.48
CA SER A 141 9.52 26.89 -13.26
C SER A 141 10.64 27.87 -12.87
N MET A 142 10.96 27.95 -11.58
CA MET A 142 12.11 28.78 -11.12
C MET A 142 13.45 28.29 -11.66
N LEU A 143 13.62 26.97 -11.84
CA LEU A 143 14.85 26.35 -12.33
C LEU A 143 14.99 26.43 -13.87
N ASN A 144 13.88 26.35 -14.60
CA ASN A 144 13.89 26.25 -16.06
C ASN A 144 13.58 27.59 -16.77
N GLY A 145 13.14 28.63 -16.04
CA GLY A 145 12.86 29.95 -16.56
C GLY A 145 11.53 30.15 -17.28
N GLU A 146 11.37 31.28 -17.94
CA GLU A 146 10.14 31.62 -18.66
C GLU A 146 9.87 30.65 -19.81
N GLY A 147 8.62 30.16 -19.89
CA GLY A 147 8.18 29.22 -20.91
C GLY A 147 8.13 27.75 -20.46
N TRP A 148 8.37 27.47 -19.17
CA TRP A 148 8.20 26.10 -18.61
C TRP A 148 6.72 25.66 -18.65
N GLU A 149 6.45 24.53 -19.32
CA GLU A 149 5.13 23.92 -19.28
C GLU A 149 4.95 23.12 -17.99
N THR A 150 3.84 23.36 -17.27
CA THR A 150 3.54 22.67 -16.03
C THR A 150 3.29 21.20 -16.25
N ILE A 151 3.80 20.37 -15.33
CA ILE A 151 3.64 18.91 -15.37
C ILE A 151 2.37 18.51 -14.62
N LYS A 152 1.53 17.70 -15.26
CA LYS A 152 0.30 17.13 -14.67
C LYS A 152 0.62 15.79 -14.00
N PHE A 153 1.29 15.79 -12.85
CA PHE A 153 1.77 14.59 -12.15
C PHE A 153 0.71 13.52 -11.92
N LEU A 154 -0.51 13.92 -11.56
CA LEU A 154 -1.62 12.99 -11.31
C LEU A 154 -2.54 12.82 -12.52
N GLY A 155 -2.40 13.67 -13.54
CA GLY A 155 -3.23 13.64 -14.75
C GLY A 155 -2.58 12.96 -15.95
N ASP A 156 -1.27 12.71 -15.93
CA ASP A 156 -0.55 12.05 -17.02
C ASP A 156 -0.35 10.56 -16.69
N SER A 157 -0.89 9.69 -17.54
CA SER A 157 -0.79 8.23 -17.38
C SER A 157 0.64 7.69 -17.37
N LYS A 158 1.61 8.44 -17.91
CA LYS A 158 3.03 8.04 -17.92
C LYS A 158 3.74 8.38 -16.60
N ILE A 159 3.28 9.41 -15.90
CA ILE A 159 3.96 9.98 -14.72
C ILE A 159 3.24 9.59 -13.41
N VAL A 160 1.92 9.43 -13.44
CA VAL A 160 1.09 9.19 -12.25
C VAL A 160 1.59 8.03 -11.38
N LEU A 161 2.07 6.96 -12.01
CA LEU A 161 2.56 5.79 -11.30
C LEU A 161 3.79 6.13 -10.43
N TYR A 162 4.71 6.92 -10.98
CA TYR A 162 5.93 7.37 -10.26
C TYR A 162 5.59 8.37 -9.16
N ALA A 163 4.61 9.25 -9.39
CA ALA A 163 4.13 10.20 -8.39
C ALA A 163 3.55 9.46 -7.17
N ILE A 164 2.72 8.43 -7.40
CA ILE A 164 2.17 7.57 -6.34
C ILE A 164 3.29 6.82 -5.60
N VAL A 165 4.24 6.24 -6.32
CA VAL A 165 5.40 5.55 -5.74
C VAL A 165 6.18 6.48 -4.81
N GLY A 166 6.42 7.73 -5.21
CA GLY A 166 7.09 8.73 -4.37
C GLY A 166 6.36 8.99 -3.05
N ALA A 167 5.03 9.16 -3.11
CA ALA A 167 4.21 9.35 -1.93
C ALA A 167 4.24 8.14 -0.98
N MET A 168 4.16 6.93 -1.53
CA MET A 168 4.21 5.68 -0.76
C MET A 168 5.56 5.47 -0.09
N ILE A 169 6.66 5.77 -0.79
CA ILE A 169 8.02 5.69 -0.23
C ILE A 169 8.15 6.66 0.94
N TRP A 170 7.76 7.93 0.75
CA TRP A 170 7.80 8.94 1.80
C TRP A 170 7.02 8.52 3.05
N GLN A 171 5.82 7.94 2.87
CA GLN A 171 5.01 7.44 3.98
C GLN A 171 5.68 6.30 4.73
N ALA A 172 6.32 5.38 4.02
CA ALA A 172 6.78 4.12 4.58
C ALA A 172 8.18 4.20 5.22
N ILE A 173 9.05 5.11 4.76
CA ILE A 173 10.46 5.18 5.19
C ILE A 173 10.61 5.18 6.71
N GLY A 174 9.84 6.02 7.42
CA GLY A 174 9.97 6.20 8.85
C GLY A 174 9.63 4.95 9.65
N TYR A 175 8.62 4.20 9.23
CA TYR A 175 8.25 2.95 9.86
C TYR A 175 9.39 1.92 9.80
N TYR A 176 9.92 1.68 8.63
CA TYR A 176 11.03 0.72 8.45
C TYR A 176 12.33 1.22 9.08
N MET A 177 12.62 2.52 9.05
CA MET A 177 13.77 3.09 9.73
C MET A 177 13.76 2.85 11.26
N VAL A 178 12.57 2.88 11.89
CA VAL A 178 12.43 2.62 13.33
C VAL A 178 12.53 1.14 13.65
N MET A 179 12.18 0.25 12.70
CA MET A 179 12.29 -1.20 12.88
C MET A 179 13.75 -1.71 12.81
N TYR A 180 14.61 -1.02 12.09
CA TYR A 180 16.05 -1.34 11.97
C TYR A 180 16.92 -0.54 12.94
#